data_6e5e7683fb261921598cf299c3ed00d6
#
_entry.id   6e5e7683fb261921598cf299c3ed00d6
#
_cell.length_a   1.000
_cell.length_b   1.000
_cell.length_c   1.000
_cell.angle_alpha   90.00
_cell.angle_beta   90.00
_cell.angle_gamma   90.00
#
_symmetry.space_group_name_H-M   'P 1'
#
loop_
_entity.id
_entity.type
_entity.pdbx_description
1 polymer ?
#
loop_
_entity_poly.entity_id
_entity_poly.type
_entity_poly.pdbx_seq_one_letter_code
_entity_poly.pdbx_strand_id
1 'polypeptide(L)'
;MKDRTIEEILRSPEGRTLEFKANLPKNSDLAKTVVAFANDAGGEIFIGIDDHHRPVGMPEIDLPQIEEQLSNMIYDRCYPSVLPDISFISVGGRSVVRVRVYRGSTPPYYLKSEGKASGTYVRVGSNNRLADEEIIAELERRRRNISFDGEIVLEKPLADLDFRGFRRIYEEKTGEILDDSALMKLELAKPERGVLYPTNALVLLSDDGLHRSLFPNAKIECARFKGTSAGEFIDRKTYDYGIAEQVEVAYAFVL
;
A
#
# COMPACT_ATOMS: atom_id res chain seq x y z
N MET A 1 -0.20 -19.90 0.38
CA MET A 1 -0.42 -19.89 1.83
C MET A 1 -0.48 -21.34 2.27
N LYS A 2 0.26 -21.77 3.32
CA LYS A 2 0.06 -23.12 3.91
C LYS A 2 -1.38 -23.16 4.44
N ASP A 3 -2.12 -24.21 4.08
CA ASP A 3 -3.44 -24.44 4.66
C ASP A 3 -3.26 -24.70 6.16
N ARG A 4 -3.67 -23.71 6.98
CA ARG A 4 -3.71 -23.86 8.43
C ARG A 4 -4.90 -24.72 8.81
N THR A 5 -4.74 -25.55 9.83
CA THR A 5 -5.87 -26.30 10.37
C THR A 5 -6.85 -25.36 11.07
N ILE A 6 -8.11 -25.76 11.20
CA ILE A 6 -9.11 -24.94 11.88
C ILE A 6 -8.76 -24.67 13.34
N GLU A 7 -8.11 -25.63 14.01
CA GLU A 7 -7.64 -25.52 15.38
C GLU A 7 -6.55 -24.45 15.51
N GLU A 8 -5.64 -24.35 14.53
CA GLU A 8 -4.61 -23.29 14.47
C GLU A 8 -5.25 -21.92 14.23
N ILE A 9 -6.28 -21.86 13.39
CA ILE A 9 -7.00 -20.62 13.10
C ILE A 9 -7.74 -20.11 14.34
N LEU A 10 -8.44 -20.98 15.07
CA LEU A 10 -9.15 -20.63 16.30
C LEU A 10 -8.24 -20.16 17.45
N ARG A 11 -6.97 -20.57 17.44
CA ARG A 11 -5.96 -20.10 18.41
C ARG A 11 -5.30 -18.78 18.00
N SER A 12 -5.50 -18.36 16.75
CA SER A 12 -4.91 -17.11 16.24
C SER A 12 -5.79 -15.93 16.60
N PRO A 13 -5.21 -14.78 16.99
CA PRO A 13 -6.01 -13.58 17.20
C PRO A 13 -6.54 -13.06 15.85
N GLU A 14 -7.67 -12.35 15.89
CA GLU A 14 -8.10 -11.53 14.76
C GLU A 14 -7.00 -10.55 14.35
N GLY A 15 -6.94 -10.21 13.07
CA GLY A 15 -5.87 -9.37 12.58
C GLY A 15 -6.03 -8.98 11.12
N ARG A 16 -4.89 -8.75 10.49
CA ARG A 16 -4.83 -8.25 9.12
C ARG A 16 -5.51 -9.15 8.09
N THR A 17 -5.55 -10.46 8.33
CA THR A 17 -6.07 -11.46 7.37
C THR A 17 -7.09 -12.41 7.97
N LEU A 18 -7.58 -12.14 9.19
CA LEU A 18 -8.50 -13.02 9.90
C LEU A 18 -9.55 -12.21 10.65
N GLU A 19 -10.81 -12.63 10.50
CA GLU A 19 -11.97 -12.02 11.16
C GLU A 19 -12.94 -13.11 11.62
N PHE A 20 -13.49 -12.99 12.84
CA PHE A 20 -14.53 -13.86 13.36
C PHE A 20 -15.85 -13.09 13.53
N LYS A 21 -16.97 -13.75 13.31
CA LYS A 21 -18.31 -13.22 13.54
C LYS A 21 -19.20 -14.31 14.12
N ALA A 22 -19.82 -14.01 15.25
CA ALA A 22 -20.75 -14.97 15.88
C ALA A 22 -22.01 -15.23 15.02
N ASN A 23 -22.50 -14.19 14.35
CA ASN A 23 -23.70 -14.24 13.52
C ASN A 23 -23.41 -13.62 12.15
N LEU A 24 -24.33 -13.80 11.20
CA LEU A 24 -24.28 -13.12 9.92
C LEU A 24 -24.25 -11.59 10.15
N PRO A 25 -23.17 -10.89 9.78
CA PRO A 25 -23.05 -9.47 10.03
C PRO A 25 -24.00 -8.67 9.12
N LYS A 26 -24.23 -7.40 9.48
CA LYS A 26 -24.92 -6.48 8.57
C LYS A 26 -24.16 -6.39 7.25
N ASN A 27 -24.90 -6.33 6.15
CA ASN A 27 -24.34 -6.30 4.80
C ASN A 27 -23.27 -5.21 4.58
N SER A 28 -23.42 -4.04 5.22
CA SER A 28 -22.45 -2.94 5.13
C SER A 28 -21.10 -3.28 5.79
N ASP A 29 -21.15 -3.93 6.96
CA ASP A 29 -19.93 -4.20 7.75
C ASP A 29 -19.11 -5.33 7.12
N LEU A 30 -19.80 -6.35 6.60
CA LEU A 30 -19.13 -7.42 5.86
C LEU A 30 -18.50 -6.90 4.57
N ALA A 31 -19.22 -6.06 3.81
CA ALA A 31 -18.69 -5.48 2.58
C ALA A 31 -17.45 -4.60 2.82
N LYS A 32 -17.40 -3.85 3.95
CA LYS A 32 -16.19 -3.09 4.35
C LYS A 32 -15.01 -4.02 4.59
N THR A 33 -15.22 -5.13 5.30
CA THR A 33 -14.16 -6.11 5.55
C THR A 33 -13.67 -6.76 4.26
N VAL A 34 -14.57 -7.11 3.36
CA VAL A 34 -14.24 -7.67 2.04
C VAL A 34 -13.40 -6.69 1.22
N VAL A 35 -13.81 -5.43 1.15
CA VAL A 35 -13.07 -4.35 0.46
C VAL A 35 -11.68 -4.19 1.07
N ALA A 36 -11.59 -4.14 2.40
CA ALA A 36 -10.31 -3.97 3.09
C ALA A 36 -9.35 -5.15 2.84
N PHE A 37 -9.86 -6.37 2.84
CA PHE A 37 -9.06 -7.56 2.51
C PHE A 37 -8.62 -7.56 1.05
N ALA A 38 -9.49 -7.21 0.11
CA ALA A 38 -9.14 -7.14 -1.32
C ALA A 38 -8.06 -6.08 -1.61
N ASN A 39 -8.07 -4.97 -0.89
CA ASN A 39 -7.07 -3.91 -1.00
C ASN A 39 -5.72 -4.25 -0.39
N ASP A 40 -5.67 -5.22 0.54
CA ASP A 40 -4.45 -5.55 1.29
C ASP A 40 -3.90 -6.94 0.90
N ALA A 41 -3.87 -7.86 1.83
CA ALA A 41 -3.25 -9.17 1.68
C ALA A 41 -4.25 -10.29 1.34
N GLY A 42 -5.54 -9.97 1.23
CA GLY A 42 -6.61 -10.93 1.31
C GLY A 42 -6.92 -11.31 2.75
N GLY A 43 -7.85 -12.23 2.95
CA GLY A 43 -8.20 -12.70 4.30
C GLY A 43 -9.34 -13.69 4.34
N GLU A 44 -9.65 -14.14 5.52
CA GLU A 44 -10.71 -15.11 5.80
C GLU A 44 -11.63 -14.57 6.89
N ILE A 45 -12.93 -14.70 6.65
CA ILE A 45 -13.99 -14.34 7.61
C ILE A 45 -14.68 -15.63 7.98
N PHE A 46 -14.74 -15.95 9.26
CA PHE A 46 -15.46 -17.10 9.79
C PHE A 46 -16.72 -16.64 10.50
N ILE A 47 -17.89 -17.05 9.99
CA ILE A 47 -19.19 -16.71 10.54
C ILE A 47 -19.75 -17.92 11.27
N GLY A 48 -20.17 -17.74 12.51
CA GLY A 48 -20.53 -18.80 13.45
C GLY A 48 -19.46 -19.06 14.52
N ILE A 49 -18.54 -18.10 14.73
CA ILE A 49 -17.51 -18.12 15.78
C ILE A 49 -17.62 -16.83 16.60
N ASP A 50 -17.70 -16.97 17.92
CA ASP A 50 -17.84 -15.82 18.85
C ASP A 50 -16.47 -15.13 19.13
N ASP A 51 -16.53 -13.98 19.82
CA ASP A 51 -15.37 -13.18 20.20
C ASP A 51 -14.38 -13.90 21.14
N HIS A 52 -14.77 -15.05 21.70
CA HIS A 52 -13.92 -15.94 22.49
C HIS A 52 -13.37 -17.10 21.64
N HIS A 53 -13.50 -17.01 20.32
CA HIS A 53 -13.07 -18.01 19.34
C HIS A 53 -13.77 -19.37 19.52
N ARG A 54 -14.99 -19.39 20.09
CA ARG A 54 -15.77 -20.60 20.25
C ARG A 54 -16.76 -20.74 19.11
N PRO A 55 -16.91 -21.95 18.53
CA PRO A 55 -17.89 -22.16 17.49
C PRO A 55 -19.30 -22.09 18.09
N VAL A 56 -20.10 -21.14 17.64
CA VAL A 56 -21.53 -21.03 17.96
C VAL A 56 -22.37 -21.64 16.85
N GLY A 57 -21.84 -21.71 15.63
CA GLY A 57 -22.46 -22.34 14.47
C GLY A 57 -23.52 -21.50 13.80
N MET A 58 -23.94 -21.96 12.61
CA MET A 58 -25.03 -21.41 11.81
C MET A 58 -26.12 -22.46 11.62
N PRO A 59 -27.38 -22.09 11.44
CA PRO A 59 -28.46 -23.03 11.14
C PRO A 59 -28.17 -23.78 9.82
N GLU A 60 -28.14 -25.12 9.85
CA GLU A 60 -27.77 -25.93 8.68
C GLU A 60 -28.79 -25.84 7.54
N ILE A 61 -30.07 -25.59 7.87
CA ILE A 61 -31.17 -25.53 6.89
C ILE A 61 -30.99 -24.35 5.90
N ASP A 62 -30.25 -23.32 6.31
CA ASP A 62 -30.12 -22.07 5.56
C ASP A 62 -28.81 -21.92 4.80
N LEU A 63 -27.89 -22.91 4.87
CA LEU A 63 -26.53 -22.78 4.32
C LEU A 63 -26.48 -22.41 2.83
N PRO A 64 -27.22 -23.07 1.93
CA PRO A 64 -27.22 -22.67 0.51
C PRO A 64 -27.75 -21.25 0.28
N GLN A 65 -28.77 -20.85 1.05
CA GLN A 65 -29.34 -19.51 0.97
C GLN A 65 -28.36 -18.45 1.52
N ILE A 66 -27.58 -18.78 2.56
CA ILE A 66 -26.54 -17.92 3.11
C ILE A 66 -25.43 -17.72 2.08
N GLU A 67 -24.99 -18.77 1.39
CA GLU A 67 -23.97 -18.66 0.33
C GLU A 67 -24.42 -17.71 -0.79
N GLU A 68 -25.65 -17.89 -1.28
CA GLU A 68 -26.22 -17.04 -2.32
C GLU A 68 -26.34 -15.59 -1.86
N GLN A 69 -26.85 -15.34 -0.65
CA GLN A 69 -26.99 -14.00 -0.08
C GLN A 69 -25.63 -13.31 0.07
N LEU A 70 -24.62 -14.01 0.57
CA LEU A 70 -23.26 -13.48 0.75
C LEU A 70 -22.62 -13.16 -0.60
N SER A 71 -22.71 -14.06 -1.57
CA SER A 71 -22.16 -13.89 -2.91
C SER A 71 -22.78 -12.69 -3.61
N ASN A 72 -24.12 -12.61 -3.63
CA ASN A 72 -24.84 -11.50 -4.24
C ASN A 72 -24.53 -10.18 -3.54
N MET A 73 -24.52 -10.15 -2.21
CA MET A 73 -24.23 -8.95 -1.44
C MET A 73 -22.82 -8.43 -1.71
N ILE A 74 -21.81 -9.29 -1.77
CA ILE A 74 -20.43 -8.91 -2.05
C ILE A 74 -20.31 -8.39 -3.48
N TYR A 75 -20.87 -9.10 -4.45
CA TYR A 75 -20.83 -8.72 -5.86
C TYR A 75 -21.51 -7.37 -6.11
N ASP A 76 -22.67 -7.14 -5.49
CA ASP A 76 -23.45 -5.93 -5.70
C ASP A 76 -22.85 -4.71 -5.03
N ARG A 77 -22.17 -4.88 -3.87
CA ARG A 77 -21.70 -3.77 -3.07
C ARG A 77 -20.24 -3.38 -3.32
N CYS A 78 -19.41 -4.29 -3.79
CA CYS A 78 -17.98 -4.05 -4.00
C CYS A 78 -17.67 -3.65 -5.45
N TYR A 79 -16.77 -2.69 -5.63
CA TYR A 79 -16.25 -2.34 -6.94
C TYR A 79 -14.73 -2.11 -6.84
N PRO A 80 -13.91 -2.61 -7.78
CA PRO A 80 -14.24 -3.66 -8.75
C PRO A 80 -14.91 -4.89 -8.09
N SER A 81 -15.57 -5.72 -8.90
CA SER A 81 -16.25 -6.91 -8.36
C SER A 81 -15.29 -7.83 -7.63
N VAL A 82 -15.66 -8.29 -6.45
CA VAL A 82 -14.93 -9.29 -5.66
C VAL A 82 -15.69 -10.60 -5.73
N LEU A 83 -14.99 -11.67 -6.05
CA LEU A 83 -15.53 -13.03 -6.07
C LEU A 83 -14.91 -13.79 -4.89
N PRO A 84 -15.62 -13.94 -3.77
CA PRO A 84 -15.12 -14.71 -2.63
C PRO A 84 -15.23 -16.21 -2.88
N ASP A 85 -14.40 -16.98 -2.21
CA ASP A 85 -14.57 -18.43 -2.06
C ASP A 85 -15.35 -18.68 -0.76
N ILE A 86 -16.57 -19.14 -0.86
CA ILE A 86 -17.45 -19.43 0.28
C ILE A 86 -17.54 -20.93 0.47
N SER A 87 -17.26 -21.39 1.67
CA SER A 87 -17.30 -22.80 2.02
C SER A 87 -17.88 -23.00 3.43
N PHE A 88 -18.43 -24.19 3.66
CA PHE A 88 -18.97 -24.59 4.96
C PHE A 88 -18.03 -25.59 5.60
N ILE A 89 -17.67 -25.36 6.84
CA ILE A 89 -16.80 -26.23 7.61
C ILE A 89 -17.47 -26.64 8.92
N SER A 90 -17.23 -27.88 9.35
CA SER A 90 -17.72 -28.34 10.65
C SER A 90 -16.64 -28.11 11.72
N VAL A 91 -17.00 -27.41 12.78
CA VAL A 91 -16.12 -27.08 13.90
C VAL A 91 -16.83 -27.49 15.20
N GLY A 92 -16.31 -28.51 15.88
CA GLY A 92 -16.95 -29.03 17.10
C GLY A 92 -18.39 -29.50 16.87
N GLY A 93 -18.72 -30.05 15.68
CA GLY A 93 -20.06 -30.51 15.32
C GLY A 93 -21.03 -29.37 14.97
N ARG A 94 -20.53 -28.15 14.77
CA ARG A 94 -21.34 -26.98 14.36
C ARG A 94 -20.89 -26.49 13.00
N SER A 95 -21.85 -26.09 12.15
CA SER A 95 -21.59 -25.56 10.82
C SER A 95 -21.15 -24.09 10.90
N VAL A 96 -19.98 -23.78 10.35
CA VAL A 96 -19.38 -22.45 10.28
C VAL A 96 -19.20 -22.07 8.81
N VAL A 97 -19.55 -20.83 8.46
CA VAL A 97 -19.32 -20.31 7.11
C VAL A 97 -17.94 -19.68 7.04
N ARG A 98 -17.13 -20.09 6.07
CA ARG A 98 -15.84 -19.48 5.74
C ARG A 98 -15.97 -18.69 4.46
N VAL A 99 -15.66 -17.41 4.53
CA VAL A 99 -15.59 -16.51 3.37
C VAL A 99 -14.14 -16.15 3.16
N ARG A 100 -13.51 -16.68 2.12
CA ARG A 100 -12.14 -16.34 1.73
C ARG A 100 -12.16 -15.27 0.67
N VAL A 101 -11.48 -14.18 0.94
CA VAL A 101 -11.27 -13.06 0.03
C VAL A 101 -9.80 -13.05 -0.39
N TYR A 102 -9.55 -13.13 -1.69
CA TYR A 102 -8.20 -13.03 -2.22
C TYR A 102 -7.78 -11.57 -2.36
N ARG A 103 -6.47 -11.31 -2.27
CA ARG A 103 -5.92 -10.01 -2.64
C ARG A 103 -6.32 -9.66 -4.06
N GLY A 104 -6.94 -8.50 -4.24
CA GLY A 104 -7.39 -8.05 -5.54
C GLY A 104 -6.23 -7.61 -6.45
N SER A 105 -6.38 -7.87 -7.74
CA SER A 105 -5.41 -7.49 -8.78
C SER A 105 -5.61 -6.08 -9.33
N THR A 106 -6.79 -5.47 -9.08
CA THR A 106 -7.18 -4.17 -9.64
C THR A 106 -7.61 -3.15 -8.58
N PRO A 107 -6.79 -2.92 -7.52
CA PRO A 107 -7.13 -1.93 -6.50
C PRO A 107 -7.19 -0.50 -7.12
N PRO A 108 -7.83 0.46 -6.45
CA PRO A 108 -8.55 0.33 -5.20
C PRO A 108 -9.91 -0.34 -5.34
N TYR A 109 -10.23 -1.22 -4.38
CA TYR A 109 -11.57 -1.75 -4.18
C TYR A 109 -12.31 -0.84 -3.21
N TYR A 110 -13.61 -0.62 -3.45
CA TYR A 110 -14.41 0.27 -2.63
C TYR A 110 -15.89 -0.12 -2.64
N LEU A 111 -16.65 0.42 -1.70
CA LEU A 111 -18.10 0.27 -1.67
C LEU A 111 -18.74 1.13 -2.78
N LYS A 112 -19.51 0.51 -3.69
CA LYS A 112 -20.18 1.21 -4.82
C LYS A 112 -21.02 2.40 -4.36
N SER A 113 -21.76 2.24 -3.25
CA SER A 113 -22.66 3.27 -2.73
C SER A 113 -21.95 4.51 -2.17
N GLU A 114 -20.70 4.35 -1.74
CA GLU A 114 -19.90 5.42 -1.10
C GLU A 114 -18.90 6.02 -2.08
N GLY A 115 -18.63 5.35 -3.21
CA GLY A 115 -17.64 5.78 -4.18
C GLY A 115 -16.19 5.60 -3.71
N LYS A 116 -15.23 5.86 -4.60
CA LYS A 116 -13.81 5.59 -4.34
C LYS A 116 -13.25 6.38 -3.14
N ALA A 117 -13.55 7.68 -3.05
CA ALA A 117 -12.96 8.53 -2.02
C ALA A 117 -13.46 8.18 -0.59
N SER A 118 -14.74 7.77 -0.45
CA SER A 118 -15.37 7.54 0.86
C SER A 118 -15.65 6.07 1.16
N GLY A 119 -15.45 5.19 0.18
CA GLY A 119 -15.76 3.76 0.27
C GLY A 119 -14.55 2.84 0.18
N THR A 120 -13.34 3.39 0.03
CA THR A 120 -12.11 2.58 0.02
C THR A 120 -11.67 2.32 1.45
N TYR A 121 -11.64 1.04 1.83
CA TYR A 121 -11.19 0.61 3.15
C TYR A 121 -9.91 -0.21 3.03
N VAL A 122 -9.05 -0.09 4.03
CA VAL A 122 -7.82 -0.88 4.21
C VAL A 122 -7.77 -1.49 5.59
N ARG A 123 -6.98 -2.53 5.75
CA ARG A 123 -6.84 -3.25 7.01
C ARG A 123 -5.69 -2.67 7.84
N VAL A 124 -5.98 -2.24 9.07
CA VAL A 124 -4.99 -1.78 10.04
C VAL A 124 -5.15 -2.62 11.32
N GLY A 125 -4.30 -3.62 11.49
CA GLY A 125 -4.50 -4.66 12.50
C GLY A 125 -5.79 -5.44 12.24
N SER A 126 -6.71 -5.47 13.20
CA SER A 126 -8.04 -6.08 13.10
C SER A 126 -9.15 -5.09 12.70
N ASN A 127 -8.82 -3.83 12.40
CA ASN A 127 -9.81 -2.81 12.09
C ASN A 127 -9.84 -2.45 10.60
N ASN A 128 -11.03 -2.18 10.08
CA ASN A 128 -11.22 -1.56 8.78
C ASN A 128 -11.11 -0.05 8.94
N ARG A 129 -10.18 0.59 8.23
CA ARG A 129 -10.00 2.04 8.21
C ARG A 129 -10.29 2.59 6.83
N LEU A 130 -10.94 3.75 6.78
CA LEU A 130 -11.10 4.51 5.55
C LEU A 130 -9.72 4.91 5.04
N ALA A 131 -9.46 4.67 3.76
CA ALA A 131 -8.24 5.09 3.11
C ALA A 131 -8.27 6.61 2.86
N ASP A 132 -7.18 7.28 3.17
CA ASP A 132 -6.95 8.67 2.75
C ASP A 132 -6.51 8.75 1.27
N GLU A 133 -6.32 9.96 0.77
CA GLU A 133 -5.94 10.20 -0.61
C GLU A 133 -4.58 9.57 -0.95
N GLU A 134 -3.63 9.55 -0.01
CA GLU A 134 -2.29 8.98 -0.21
C GLU A 134 -2.36 7.46 -0.35
N ILE A 135 -3.15 6.80 0.50
CA ILE A 135 -3.39 5.35 0.42
C ILE A 135 -4.11 4.99 -0.89
N ILE A 136 -5.10 5.79 -1.31
CA ILE A 136 -5.82 5.58 -2.58
C ILE A 136 -4.84 5.70 -3.75
N ALA A 137 -3.99 6.73 -3.77
CA ALA A 137 -2.97 6.92 -4.81
C ALA A 137 -1.98 5.74 -4.85
N GLU A 138 -1.57 5.21 -3.71
CA GLU A 138 -0.73 4.02 -3.62
C GLU A 138 -1.42 2.77 -4.20
N LEU A 139 -2.70 2.58 -3.89
CA LEU A 139 -3.50 1.49 -4.45
C LEU A 139 -3.63 1.60 -5.98
N GLU A 140 -3.78 2.82 -6.51
CA GLU A 140 -3.83 3.08 -7.95
C GLU A 140 -2.48 2.82 -8.65
N ARG A 141 -1.37 3.22 -8.05
CA ARG A 141 -0.01 2.88 -8.53
C ARG A 141 0.17 1.37 -8.60
N ARG A 142 -0.22 0.67 -7.53
CA ARG A 142 -0.16 -0.80 -7.48
C ARG A 142 -1.01 -1.47 -8.56
N ARG A 143 -2.18 -0.93 -8.90
CA ARG A 143 -3.00 -1.40 -10.03
C ARG A 143 -2.28 -1.27 -11.37
N ARG A 144 -1.55 -0.17 -11.56
CA ARG A 144 -0.78 0.10 -12.78
C ARG A 144 0.58 -0.63 -12.81
N ASN A 145 0.94 -1.31 -11.72
CA ASN A 145 2.25 -1.93 -11.50
C ASN A 145 3.40 -0.91 -11.64
N ILE A 146 3.16 0.33 -11.20
CA ILE A 146 4.13 1.40 -11.19
C ILE A 146 4.51 1.67 -9.74
N SER A 147 5.82 1.67 -9.45
CA SER A 147 6.34 2.13 -8.15
C SER A 147 6.27 3.66 -8.06
N PHE A 148 6.31 4.20 -6.85
CA PHE A 148 6.31 5.65 -6.64
C PHE A 148 7.47 6.33 -7.39
N ASP A 149 8.66 5.77 -7.31
CA ASP A 149 9.86 6.28 -7.97
C ASP A 149 9.77 6.22 -9.50
N GLY A 150 9.05 5.23 -10.07
CA GLY A 150 8.80 5.08 -11.49
C GLY A 150 7.64 5.91 -12.05
N GLU A 151 6.95 6.71 -11.23
CA GLU A 151 5.86 7.58 -11.67
C GLU A 151 6.41 8.80 -12.44
N ILE A 152 5.78 9.14 -13.58
CA ILE A 152 6.24 10.23 -14.46
C ILE A 152 5.85 11.60 -13.88
N VAL A 153 6.75 12.56 -13.95
CA VAL A 153 6.57 13.93 -13.50
C VAL A 153 6.40 14.83 -14.75
N LEU A 154 5.19 15.32 -14.97
CA LEU A 154 4.84 16.08 -16.16
C LEU A 154 5.07 17.61 -16.04
N GLU A 155 5.39 18.10 -14.84
CA GLU A 155 5.56 19.51 -14.52
C GLU A 155 6.72 20.14 -15.27
N LYS A 156 7.74 19.34 -15.62
CA LYS A 156 8.93 19.83 -16.31
C LYS A 156 9.48 18.75 -17.25
N PRO A 157 9.68 19.04 -18.57
CA PRO A 157 10.37 18.15 -19.48
C PRO A 157 11.79 17.82 -19.02
N LEU A 158 12.30 16.64 -19.39
CA LEU A 158 13.66 16.21 -19.07
C LEU A 158 14.72 17.22 -19.52
N ALA A 159 14.54 17.83 -20.68
CA ALA A 159 15.49 18.79 -21.24
C ALA A 159 15.67 20.06 -20.39
N ASP A 160 14.69 20.39 -19.54
CA ASP A 160 14.69 21.56 -18.68
C ASP A 160 15.07 21.23 -17.22
N LEU A 161 15.23 19.94 -16.89
CA LEU A 161 15.58 19.50 -15.54
C LEU A 161 17.09 19.59 -15.29
N ASP A 162 17.49 20.21 -14.18
CA ASP A 162 18.89 20.22 -13.75
C ASP A 162 19.23 19.01 -12.88
N PHE A 163 19.96 18.04 -13.46
CA PHE A 163 20.46 16.85 -12.77
C PHE A 163 21.95 16.62 -13.04
N ARG A 164 22.71 17.72 -13.26
CA ARG A 164 24.16 17.65 -13.57
C ARG A 164 24.98 17.03 -12.45
N GLY A 165 24.62 17.27 -11.21
CA GLY A 165 25.28 16.66 -10.04
C GLY A 165 25.13 15.14 -10.04
N PHE A 166 23.91 14.64 -10.23
CA PHE A 166 23.67 13.20 -10.35
C PHE A 166 24.38 12.58 -11.56
N ARG A 167 24.33 13.23 -12.73
CA ARG A 167 25.03 12.77 -13.93
C ARG A 167 26.52 12.58 -13.66
N ARG A 168 27.17 13.57 -13.06
CA ARG A 168 28.58 13.49 -12.68
C ARG A 168 28.87 12.29 -11.76
N ILE A 169 28.10 12.14 -10.69
CA ILE A 169 28.26 11.02 -9.73
C ILE A 169 28.10 9.68 -10.44
N TYR A 170 27.09 9.54 -11.31
CA TYR A 170 26.85 8.32 -12.06
C TYR A 170 28.05 7.98 -12.96
N GLU A 171 28.50 8.93 -13.78
CA GLU A 171 29.59 8.74 -14.73
C GLU A 171 30.93 8.46 -14.02
N GLU A 172 31.22 9.12 -12.89
CA GLU A 172 32.40 8.86 -12.07
C GLU A 172 32.40 7.47 -11.45
N LYS A 173 31.24 7.01 -10.96
CA LYS A 173 31.13 5.71 -10.27
C LYS A 173 31.01 4.52 -11.22
N THR A 174 30.39 4.69 -12.38
CA THR A 174 30.14 3.58 -13.32
C THR A 174 31.08 3.57 -14.51
N GLY A 175 31.66 4.70 -14.87
CA GLY A 175 32.43 4.87 -16.11
C GLY A 175 31.55 4.94 -17.36
N GLU A 176 30.23 4.98 -17.23
CA GLU A 176 29.24 5.01 -18.32
C GLU A 176 28.65 6.41 -18.48
N ILE A 177 28.30 6.78 -19.71
CA ILE A 177 27.65 8.06 -20.02
C ILE A 177 26.16 7.94 -19.66
N LEU A 178 25.65 8.92 -18.92
CA LEU A 178 24.22 9.03 -18.59
C LEU A 178 23.48 9.83 -19.69
N ASP A 179 23.23 9.19 -20.82
CA ASP A 179 22.43 9.73 -21.92
C ASP A 179 20.92 9.41 -21.77
N ASP A 180 20.08 9.88 -22.68
CA ASP A 180 18.64 9.64 -22.67
C ASP A 180 18.30 8.14 -22.74
N SER A 181 19.10 7.34 -23.45
CA SER A 181 18.91 5.90 -23.53
C SER A 181 19.21 5.22 -22.20
N ALA A 182 20.26 5.63 -21.51
CA ALA A 182 20.61 5.15 -20.16
C ALA A 182 19.53 5.55 -19.14
N LEU A 183 19.04 6.80 -19.19
CA LEU A 183 17.93 7.27 -18.33
C LEU A 183 16.66 6.45 -18.53
N MET A 184 16.29 6.12 -19.77
CA MET A 184 15.14 5.26 -20.05
C MET A 184 15.33 3.82 -19.56
N LYS A 185 16.52 3.23 -19.75
CA LYS A 185 16.84 1.87 -19.26
C LYS A 185 16.81 1.78 -17.73
N LEU A 186 17.21 2.83 -17.05
CA LEU A 186 17.17 2.93 -15.59
C LEU A 186 15.80 3.34 -15.06
N GLU A 187 14.80 3.51 -15.94
CA GLU A 187 13.46 4.00 -15.61
C GLU A 187 13.44 5.39 -14.94
N LEU A 188 14.49 6.18 -15.15
CA LEU A 188 14.63 7.55 -14.64
C LEU A 188 13.93 8.59 -15.51
N ALA A 189 13.69 8.25 -16.80
CA ALA A 189 12.92 9.07 -17.73
C ALA A 189 11.99 8.20 -18.57
N LYS A 190 10.81 8.73 -18.92
CA LYS A 190 9.80 8.06 -19.74
C LYS A 190 9.28 9.00 -20.84
N PRO A 191 8.98 8.47 -22.04
CA PRO A 191 8.38 9.27 -23.10
C PRO A 191 6.87 9.42 -22.85
N GLU A 192 6.39 10.64 -22.97
CA GLU A 192 4.97 10.96 -23.01
C GLU A 192 4.72 11.89 -24.20
N ARG A 193 3.87 11.48 -25.16
CA ARG A 193 3.52 12.23 -26.39
C ARG A 193 4.72 12.76 -27.17
N GLY A 194 5.81 11.98 -27.23
CA GLY A 194 7.02 12.33 -27.98
C GLY A 194 7.99 13.26 -27.26
N VAL A 195 7.72 13.61 -26.01
CA VAL A 195 8.61 14.37 -25.13
C VAL A 195 9.07 13.45 -23.99
N LEU A 196 10.36 13.54 -23.62
CA LEU A 196 10.88 12.83 -22.44
C LEU A 196 10.59 13.65 -21.17
N TYR A 197 10.08 12.96 -20.17
CA TYR A 197 9.83 13.50 -18.84
C TYR A 197 10.58 12.69 -17.78
N PRO A 198 11.02 13.32 -16.69
CA PRO A 198 11.64 12.61 -15.57
C PRO A 198 10.60 11.78 -14.83
N THR A 199 11.08 10.77 -14.13
CA THR A 199 10.29 10.09 -13.09
C THR A 199 10.57 10.70 -11.72
N ASN A 200 9.76 10.36 -10.69
CA ASN A 200 10.02 10.79 -9.32
C ASN A 200 11.44 10.46 -8.86
N ALA A 201 11.97 9.29 -9.28
CA ALA A 201 13.36 8.92 -8.98
C ALA A 201 14.37 9.94 -9.51
N LEU A 202 14.25 10.37 -10.77
CA LEU A 202 15.19 11.35 -11.31
C LEU A 202 15.03 12.72 -10.67
N VAL A 203 13.80 13.15 -10.38
CA VAL A 203 13.56 14.41 -9.66
C VAL A 203 14.19 14.37 -8.27
N LEU A 204 14.06 13.28 -7.54
CA LEU A 204 14.72 13.09 -6.23
C LEU A 204 16.25 13.08 -6.30
N LEU A 205 16.82 12.64 -7.42
CA LEU A 205 18.25 12.64 -7.67
C LEU A 205 18.76 13.99 -8.23
N SER A 206 17.85 14.89 -8.64
CA SER A 206 18.19 16.15 -9.30
C SER A 206 18.55 17.25 -8.31
N ASP A 207 19.27 18.27 -8.83
CA ASP A 207 19.58 19.51 -8.11
C ASP A 207 18.52 20.59 -8.36
N ASP A 208 17.49 20.25 -9.13
CA ASP A 208 16.43 21.17 -9.55
C ASP A 208 15.53 21.61 -8.40
N GLY A 209 15.04 22.85 -8.46
CA GLY A 209 14.06 23.36 -7.50
C GLY A 209 12.75 22.57 -7.43
N LEU A 210 12.44 21.78 -8.47
CA LEU A 210 11.29 20.88 -8.52
C LEU A 210 11.37 19.80 -7.44
N HIS A 211 12.58 19.31 -7.12
CA HIS A 211 12.80 18.37 -6.00
C HIS A 211 12.21 18.92 -4.69
N ARG A 212 12.56 20.16 -4.32
CA ARG A 212 12.06 20.79 -3.07
C ARG A 212 10.56 21.07 -3.11
N SER A 213 10.03 21.39 -4.29
CA SER A 213 8.60 21.67 -4.47
C SER A 213 7.74 20.41 -4.30
N LEU A 214 8.13 19.30 -4.95
CA LEU A 214 7.36 18.07 -4.94
C LEU A 214 7.66 17.21 -3.71
N PHE A 215 8.91 17.23 -3.21
CA PHE A 215 9.38 16.36 -2.13
C PHE A 215 10.03 17.16 -0.96
N PRO A 216 9.29 18.06 -0.29
CA PRO A 216 9.85 18.94 0.75
C PRO A 216 10.45 18.20 1.95
N ASN A 217 10.09 16.94 2.13
CA ASN A 217 10.61 16.07 3.19
C ASN A 217 11.79 15.19 2.75
N ALA A 218 12.19 15.21 1.47
CA ALA A 218 13.34 14.48 0.95
C ALA A 218 14.65 15.24 1.23
N LYS A 219 14.96 15.42 2.51
CA LYS A 219 16.11 16.16 3.01
C LYS A 219 16.76 15.46 4.20
N ILE A 220 18.03 15.72 4.43
CA ILE A 220 18.75 15.29 5.62
C ILE A 220 18.99 16.50 6.52
N GLU A 221 18.61 16.40 7.78
CA GLU A 221 18.95 17.40 8.80
C GLU A 221 19.97 16.82 9.77
N CYS A 222 21.15 17.44 9.82
CA CYS A 222 22.22 17.07 10.73
C CYS A 222 22.29 18.07 11.88
N ALA A 223 22.47 17.57 13.12
CA ALA A 223 22.66 18.39 14.28
C ALA A 223 23.79 17.84 15.15
N ARG A 224 24.68 18.73 15.60
CA ARG A 224 25.73 18.42 16.58
C ARG A 224 25.39 19.08 17.89
N PHE A 225 25.36 18.30 18.97
CA PHE A 225 25.06 18.76 20.32
C PHE A 225 26.34 18.83 21.17
N LYS A 226 26.34 19.69 22.19
CA LYS A 226 27.40 19.78 23.18
C LYS A 226 27.18 18.72 24.26
N GLY A 227 28.16 17.82 24.42
CA GLY A 227 28.07 16.73 25.40
C GLY A 227 27.14 15.58 24.96
N THR A 228 26.53 14.90 25.93
CA THR A 228 25.72 13.69 25.72
C THR A 228 24.21 13.92 25.79
N SER A 229 23.79 15.16 25.93
CA SER A 229 22.36 15.53 26.01
C SER A 229 21.95 16.49 24.89
N ALA A 230 20.69 16.44 24.46
CA ALA A 230 20.13 17.27 23.39
C ALA A 230 19.82 18.73 23.81
N GLY A 231 20.61 19.32 24.75
CA GLY A 231 20.31 20.61 25.33
C GLY A 231 20.86 21.83 24.60
N GLU A 232 22.04 21.76 24.00
CA GLU A 232 22.71 22.88 23.35
C GLU A 232 23.28 22.46 21.99
N PHE A 233 22.85 23.15 20.93
CA PHE A 233 23.37 22.90 19.58
C PHE A 233 24.74 23.56 19.41
N ILE A 234 25.71 22.81 18.84
CA ILE A 234 26.97 23.36 18.35
C ILE A 234 26.84 23.78 16.89
N ASP A 235 26.19 22.89 16.06
CA ASP A 235 25.99 23.13 14.63
C ASP A 235 24.73 22.40 14.17
N ARG A 236 24.06 22.97 13.15
CA ARG A 236 22.91 22.36 12.47
C ARG A 236 22.97 22.70 11.00
N LYS A 237 22.84 21.68 10.17
CA LYS A 237 22.80 21.82 8.71
C LYS A 237 21.64 21.04 8.12
N THR A 238 21.02 21.60 7.09
CA THR A 238 19.98 20.97 6.29
C THR A 238 20.51 20.80 4.86
N TYR A 239 20.36 19.61 4.32
CA TYR A 239 20.74 19.26 2.97
C TYR A 239 19.47 18.85 2.22
N ASP A 240 19.05 19.64 1.21
CA ASP A 240 17.76 19.55 0.50
C ASP A 240 17.90 19.52 -1.03
N TYR A 241 19.06 19.08 -1.52
CA TYR A 241 19.35 18.87 -2.93
C TYR A 241 19.31 17.36 -3.29
N GLY A 242 19.76 16.97 -4.49
CA GLY A 242 19.68 15.58 -4.96
C GLY A 242 20.15 14.54 -3.92
N ILE A 243 19.31 13.53 -3.64
CA ILE A 243 19.52 12.57 -2.54
C ILE A 243 20.87 11.83 -2.62
N ALA A 244 21.41 11.62 -3.81
CA ALA A 244 22.72 10.98 -3.97
C ALA A 244 23.86 11.81 -3.34
N GLU A 245 23.81 13.13 -3.43
CA GLU A 245 24.78 14.03 -2.86
C GLU A 245 24.53 14.29 -1.37
N GLN A 246 23.24 14.30 -0.94
CA GLN A 246 22.88 14.47 0.47
C GLN A 246 23.60 13.47 1.38
N VAL A 247 23.72 12.22 0.96
CA VAL A 247 24.34 11.14 1.75
C VAL A 247 25.83 11.42 1.96
N GLU A 248 26.55 11.80 0.92
CA GLU A 248 28.00 12.07 0.98
C GLU A 248 28.29 13.25 1.93
N VAL A 249 27.52 14.33 1.82
CA VAL A 249 27.71 15.54 2.62
C VAL A 249 27.26 15.35 4.08
N ALA A 250 26.17 14.62 4.31
CA ALA A 250 25.73 14.29 5.67
C ALA A 250 26.75 13.38 6.36
N TYR A 251 27.34 12.42 5.65
CA TYR A 251 28.41 11.58 6.17
C TYR A 251 29.66 12.41 6.56
N ALA A 252 30.07 13.36 5.71
CA ALA A 252 31.16 14.27 6.01
C ALA A 252 30.89 15.19 7.21
N PHE A 253 29.64 15.48 7.53
CA PHE A 253 29.27 16.26 8.72
C PHE A 253 29.44 15.47 10.04
N VAL A 254 29.32 14.15 9.98
CA VAL A 254 29.40 13.27 11.16
C VAL A 254 30.83 12.91 11.50
N LEU A 255 31.76 12.88 10.52
CA LEU A 255 33.16 12.62 10.69
C LEU A 255 33.92 13.83 11.26
#